data_3bc2c9cbc900ea103e919ebbf1929ce9
#
_entry.id   3bc2c9cbc900ea103e919ebbf1929ce9
#
_cell.length_a   1.000
_cell.length_b   1.000
_cell.length_c   1.000
_cell.angle_alpha   90.00
_cell.angle_beta   90.00
_cell.angle_gamma   90.00
#
_symmetry.space_group_name_H-M   'P 1'
#
loop_
_entity.id
_entity.type
_entity.pdbx_description
1 polymer ?
#
loop_
_entity_poly.entity_id
_entity_poly.type
_entity_poly.pdbx_seq_one_letter_code
_entity_poly.pdbx_strand_id
1 'polypeptide(L)'
;DIDRFTLESDNGKILIKGNNRNSLAVGLNHYLKYYCQAHVSWYASDSVVMPAQLPEVEAPVILRSKCKNRFFLNYCTFGYSMPYWKWSDWERLIDWMALNGVTMPLAITGQESIWYKVWTEMGLSDEEIRTYFTGPAHLPWHRMSNVDYWQSPLPQSWLADQEKLQKLILERERAFDMTPILPAFAGHVPAELKELYPEAKIYTMSQWGGYDEKYRSHFIDPMDSLYSVIQRRFLEEQTKVYGTNHIYGIDPFNEVDSPNWNEEFLSNVSDKIYKSIQDVDSAAQWLQMTWMFYHAKEKWTQPRIKSFLNAVPQDKLILLDYYCDYTEIWRDTEQYYGKPYIWCYLGNFGGNTFLAGDLNDVDFK
;
A
#
# COMPACT_ATOMS: atom_id res chain seq x y z
N ASP A 1 20.31 -4.12 -8.08
CA ASP A 1 21.39 -3.34 -7.47
C ASP A 1 20.86 -2.51 -6.31
N ILE A 2 21.73 -2.21 -5.31
CA ILE A 2 21.39 -1.33 -4.19
C ILE A 2 21.60 0.12 -4.62
N ASP A 3 20.68 0.99 -4.24
CA ASP A 3 20.73 2.43 -4.53
C ASP A 3 21.98 3.08 -3.93
N ARG A 4 22.61 3.93 -4.72
CA ARG A 4 23.82 4.66 -4.34
C ARG A 4 23.93 5.99 -5.08
N PHE A 5 24.55 6.95 -4.43
CA PHE A 5 24.97 8.20 -5.05
C PHE A 5 26.40 8.58 -4.70
N THR A 6 26.98 9.43 -5.54
CA THR A 6 28.23 10.16 -5.26
C THR A 6 27.95 11.64 -5.37
N LEU A 7 28.49 12.42 -4.44
CA LEU A 7 28.42 13.88 -4.39
C LEU A 7 29.84 14.44 -4.32
N GLU A 8 30.19 15.35 -5.21
CA GLU A 8 31.52 15.96 -5.29
C GLU A 8 31.46 17.38 -5.86
N SER A 9 32.49 18.17 -5.65
CA SER A 9 32.71 19.44 -6.34
C SER A 9 33.72 19.24 -7.47
N ASP A 10 33.40 19.80 -8.66
CA ASP A 10 34.26 19.80 -9.83
C ASP A 10 34.22 21.16 -10.50
N ASN A 11 35.36 21.87 -10.53
CA ASN A 11 35.50 23.19 -11.17
C ASN A 11 34.41 24.20 -10.75
N GLY A 12 34.11 24.29 -9.43
CA GLY A 12 33.08 25.18 -8.86
C GLY A 12 31.65 24.76 -9.13
N LYS A 13 31.41 23.54 -9.62
CA LYS A 13 30.10 22.94 -9.81
C LYS A 13 29.88 21.79 -8.83
N ILE A 14 28.67 21.63 -8.38
CA ILE A 14 28.25 20.47 -7.58
C ILE A 14 27.82 19.36 -8.54
N LEU A 15 28.45 18.21 -8.43
CA LEU A 15 28.19 17.05 -9.27
C LEU A 15 27.56 15.94 -8.42
N ILE A 16 26.39 15.49 -8.82
CA ILE A 16 25.67 14.37 -8.19
C ILE A 16 25.54 13.24 -9.23
N LYS A 17 26.02 12.05 -8.88
CA LYS A 17 25.91 10.84 -9.71
C LYS A 17 25.09 9.81 -8.95
N GLY A 18 24.13 9.17 -9.58
CA GLY A 18 23.31 8.10 -9.01
C GLY A 18 23.16 6.94 -9.97
N ASN A 19 22.89 5.74 -9.48
CA ASN A 19 22.64 4.58 -10.32
C ASN A 19 21.19 4.52 -10.85
N ASN A 20 20.30 5.36 -10.34
CA ASN A 20 18.94 5.59 -10.82
C ASN A 20 18.48 7.00 -10.42
N ARG A 21 17.28 7.40 -10.87
CA ARG A 21 16.73 8.75 -10.61
C ARG A 21 16.39 8.99 -9.14
N ASN A 22 15.93 7.97 -8.42
CA ASN A 22 15.69 8.04 -6.99
C ASN A 22 17.01 8.34 -6.23
N SER A 23 18.10 7.65 -6.57
CA SER A 23 19.43 7.89 -5.99
C SER A 23 19.97 9.30 -6.27
N LEU A 24 19.67 9.87 -7.45
CA LEU A 24 20.01 11.27 -7.77
C LEU A 24 19.24 12.24 -6.86
N ALA A 25 17.93 12.00 -6.65
CA ALA A 25 17.11 12.82 -5.76
C ALA A 25 17.61 12.76 -4.30
N VAL A 26 17.98 11.58 -3.81
CA VAL A 26 18.58 11.41 -2.48
C VAL A 26 19.91 12.15 -2.37
N GLY A 27 20.75 12.07 -3.39
CA GLY A 27 22.02 12.84 -3.44
C GLY A 27 21.79 14.34 -3.40
N LEU A 28 20.79 14.84 -4.11
CA LEU A 28 20.37 16.25 -4.04
C LEU A 28 19.90 16.62 -2.63
N ASN A 29 19.02 15.83 -2.02
CA ASN A 29 18.55 16.08 -0.66
C ASN A 29 19.69 16.06 0.37
N HIS A 30 20.67 15.16 0.20
CA HIS A 30 21.86 15.12 1.04
C HIS A 30 22.65 16.44 0.93
N TYR A 31 22.86 16.95 -0.28
CA TYR A 31 23.54 18.23 -0.48
C TYR A 31 22.75 19.39 0.14
N LEU A 32 21.45 19.46 -0.09
CA LEU A 32 20.60 20.49 0.50
C LEU A 32 20.67 20.49 2.03
N LYS A 33 20.53 19.33 2.66
CA LYS A 33 20.51 19.21 4.13
C LYS A 33 21.87 19.52 4.77
N TYR A 34 22.92 18.91 4.27
CA TYR A 34 24.22 18.90 5.00
C TYR A 34 25.19 19.98 4.55
N TYR A 35 25.02 20.52 3.35
CA TYR A 35 25.87 21.59 2.84
C TYR A 35 25.15 22.93 2.78
N CYS A 36 23.91 22.96 2.26
CA CYS A 36 23.13 24.18 2.15
C CYS A 36 22.35 24.53 3.40
N GLN A 37 22.23 23.63 4.39
CA GLN A 37 21.36 23.74 5.57
C GLN A 37 19.91 24.06 5.19
N ALA A 38 19.49 23.55 4.06
CA ALA A 38 18.17 23.75 3.48
C ALA A 38 17.34 22.47 3.64
N HIS A 39 16.10 22.62 4.04
CA HIS A 39 15.19 21.49 4.28
C HIS A 39 13.98 21.55 3.33
N VAL A 40 13.68 20.43 2.70
CA VAL A 40 12.45 20.28 1.88
C VAL A 40 11.42 19.51 2.67
N SER A 41 10.27 20.11 2.92
CA SER A 41 9.14 19.49 3.60
C SER A 41 7.95 19.34 2.64
N TRP A 42 7.27 18.21 2.67
CA TRP A 42 6.01 18.03 1.96
C TRP A 42 4.84 18.77 2.63
N TYR A 43 5.00 19.06 3.93
CA TYR A 43 3.95 19.66 4.77
C TYR A 43 4.02 21.18 4.80
N ALA A 44 5.22 21.76 4.82
CA ALA A 44 5.38 23.23 4.82
C ALA A 44 5.29 23.79 3.41
N SER A 45 4.65 24.94 3.29
CA SER A 45 4.51 25.69 2.02
C SER A 45 5.70 26.60 1.74
N ASP A 46 6.67 26.67 2.65
CA ASP A 46 7.79 27.59 2.56
C ASP A 46 8.74 27.24 1.42
N SER A 47 9.25 28.26 0.77
CA SER A 47 10.31 28.09 -0.23
C SER A 47 11.62 27.67 0.42
N VAL A 48 12.34 26.77 -0.23
CA VAL A 48 13.68 26.38 0.20
C VAL A 48 14.62 27.58 0.09
N VAL A 49 15.19 28.02 1.20
CA VAL A 49 16.15 29.12 1.23
C VAL A 49 17.53 28.56 0.90
N MET A 50 18.06 28.96 -0.26
CA MET A 50 19.38 28.56 -0.70
C MET A 50 20.45 29.58 -0.28
N PRO A 51 21.69 29.15 0.04
CA PRO A 51 22.79 30.07 0.28
C PRO A 51 23.13 30.87 -0.99
N ALA A 52 23.58 32.09 -0.84
CA ALA A 52 23.94 32.96 -1.96
C ALA A 52 25.09 32.39 -2.82
N GLN A 53 25.96 31.60 -2.22
CA GLN A 53 26.99 30.84 -2.89
C GLN A 53 26.86 29.37 -2.46
N LEU A 54 26.85 28.46 -3.45
CA LEU A 54 26.76 27.03 -3.17
C LEU A 54 28.01 26.53 -2.47
N PRO A 55 27.90 25.91 -1.28
CA PRO A 55 29.03 25.35 -0.55
C PRO A 55 29.75 24.26 -1.35
N GLU A 56 31.08 24.26 -1.31
CA GLU A 56 31.89 23.22 -1.91
C GLU A 56 31.82 21.91 -1.11
N VAL A 57 31.95 20.79 -1.79
CA VAL A 57 32.12 19.46 -1.22
C VAL A 57 33.60 19.16 -1.17
N GLU A 58 34.22 19.32 0.00
CA GLU A 58 35.68 19.24 0.19
C GLU A 58 36.27 17.87 -0.20
N ALA A 59 35.52 16.79 0.04
CA ALA A 59 35.89 15.44 -0.35
C ALA A 59 34.67 14.70 -0.90
N PRO A 60 34.83 13.83 -1.91
CA PRO A 60 33.71 13.06 -2.47
C PRO A 60 32.98 12.24 -1.41
N VAL A 61 31.64 12.38 -1.38
CA VAL A 61 30.76 11.61 -0.52
C VAL A 61 30.15 10.47 -1.34
N ILE A 62 30.33 9.23 -0.90
CA ILE A 62 29.75 8.05 -1.53
C ILE A 62 28.85 7.36 -0.49
N LEU A 63 27.54 7.33 -0.77
CA LEU A 63 26.58 6.67 0.12
C LEU A 63 25.81 5.58 -0.64
N ARG A 64 25.50 4.51 0.08
CA ARG A 64 24.70 3.39 -0.38
C ARG A 64 23.54 3.17 0.59
N SER A 65 22.38 2.82 0.06
CA SER A 65 21.25 2.41 0.91
C SER A 65 21.59 1.12 1.67
N LYS A 66 21.17 1.03 2.92
CA LYS A 66 21.25 -0.23 3.70
C LYS A 66 20.15 -1.22 3.26
N CYS A 67 19.02 -0.72 2.76
CA CYS A 67 17.85 -1.51 2.39
C CYS A 67 17.54 -1.37 0.90
N LYS A 68 17.17 -2.47 0.25
CA LYS A 68 16.72 -2.48 -1.14
C LYS A 68 15.32 -1.86 -1.26
N ASN A 69 14.40 -2.25 -0.38
CA ASN A 69 13.00 -1.86 -0.40
C ASN A 69 12.73 -0.86 0.74
N ARG A 70 12.12 0.26 0.40
CA ARG A 70 11.74 1.32 1.33
C ARG A 70 10.30 1.69 1.04
N PHE A 71 9.40 1.07 1.82
CA PHE A 71 7.96 1.22 1.67
C PHE A 71 7.46 2.51 2.35
N PHE A 72 6.47 3.13 1.79
CA PHE A 72 5.72 4.27 2.29
C PHE A 72 4.36 4.29 1.57
N LEU A 73 3.27 4.33 2.16
CA LEU A 73 2.59 4.99 3.21
C LEU A 73 1.61 3.97 3.84
N ASN A 74 0.90 4.28 4.94
CA ASN A 74 -0.16 3.41 5.45
C ASN A 74 -1.54 3.75 4.87
N TYR A 75 -2.47 2.78 4.89
CA TYR A 75 -3.84 2.96 4.37
C TYR A 75 -4.61 4.08 5.07
N CYS A 76 -4.52 4.19 6.40
CA CYS A 76 -5.32 5.14 7.18
C CYS A 76 -5.02 6.59 6.82
N THR A 77 -3.79 6.90 6.44
CA THR A 77 -3.37 8.25 6.05
C THR A 77 -4.19 8.78 4.87
N PHE A 78 -4.61 7.92 3.95
CA PHE A 78 -5.47 8.29 2.83
C PHE A 78 -6.85 8.79 3.27
N GLY A 79 -7.35 8.39 4.44
CA GLY A 79 -8.60 8.87 5.02
C GLY A 79 -8.41 10.05 5.98
N TYR A 80 -7.32 10.06 6.75
CA TYR A 80 -7.08 11.12 7.74
C TYR A 80 -6.57 12.42 7.13
N SER A 81 -5.62 12.33 6.20
CA SER A 81 -4.91 13.51 5.68
C SER A 81 -5.21 13.79 4.21
N MET A 82 -5.48 12.78 3.39
CA MET A 82 -5.40 12.87 1.93
C MET A 82 -6.72 12.74 1.15
N PRO A 83 -7.93 12.59 1.76
CA PRO A 83 -9.13 12.24 0.97
C PRO A 83 -9.47 13.27 -0.10
N TYR A 84 -9.13 14.55 0.13
CA TYR A 84 -9.43 15.65 -0.79
C TYR A 84 -8.21 16.29 -1.43
N TRP A 85 -7.06 15.60 -1.38
CA TRP A 85 -5.85 16.07 -2.00
C TRP A 85 -5.98 16.18 -3.51
N LYS A 86 -5.39 17.25 -4.05
CA LYS A 86 -5.28 17.50 -5.48
C LYS A 86 -3.89 17.14 -5.98
N TRP A 87 -3.68 17.25 -7.28
CA TRP A 87 -2.39 16.93 -7.88
C TRP A 87 -1.23 17.70 -7.24
N SER A 88 -1.39 18.98 -6.96
CA SER A 88 -0.34 19.80 -6.32
C SER A 88 0.11 19.27 -4.94
N ASP A 89 -0.78 18.64 -4.19
CA ASP A 89 -0.47 18.09 -2.88
C ASP A 89 0.31 16.76 -3.05
N TRP A 90 -0.17 15.91 -3.95
CA TRP A 90 0.47 14.66 -4.31
C TRP A 90 1.84 14.86 -4.96
N GLU A 91 1.98 15.80 -5.90
CA GLU A 91 3.26 16.10 -6.55
C GLU A 91 4.33 16.45 -5.51
N ARG A 92 3.98 17.33 -4.56
CA ARG A 92 4.88 17.70 -3.46
C ARG A 92 5.28 16.50 -2.59
N LEU A 93 4.33 15.64 -2.24
CA LEU A 93 4.62 14.44 -1.47
C LEU A 93 5.52 13.48 -2.25
N ILE A 94 5.26 13.24 -3.52
CA ILE A 94 6.05 12.33 -4.36
C ILE A 94 7.48 12.86 -4.52
N ASP A 95 7.65 14.16 -4.72
CA ASP A 95 8.98 14.78 -4.78
C ASP A 95 9.73 14.62 -3.45
N TRP A 96 9.04 14.80 -2.32
CA TRP A 96 9.60 14.54 -1.01
C TRP A 96 9.94 13.04 -0.80
N MET A 97 9.11 12.13 -1.27
CA MET A 97 9.40 10.69 -1.24
C MET A 97 10.68 10.38 -2.01
N ALA A 98 10.85 10.93 -3.21
CA ALA A 98 12.06 10.76 -4.03
C ALA A 98 13.30 11.30 -3.30
N LEU A 99 13.21 12.51 -2.75
CA LEU A 99 14.30 13.13 -1.97
C LEU A 99 14.68 12.32 -0.72
N ASN A 100 13.77 11.56 -0.15
CA ASN A 100 14.00 10.73 1.02
C ASN A 100 14.18 9.23 0.70
N GLY A 101 14.28 8.88 -0.58
CA GLY A 101 14.66 7.55 -1.02
C GLY A 101 13.56 6.49 -0.91
N VAL A 102 12.29 6.86 -0.90
CA VAL A 102 11.18 5.91 -0.99
C VAL A 102 11.23 5.19 -2.34
N THR A 103 11.13 3.86 -2.33
CA THR A 103 11.14 3.05 -3.55
C THR A 103 9.84 2.32 -3.81
N MET A 104 9.00 2.15 -2.79
CA MET A 104 7.76 1.37 -2.86
C MET A 104 6.61 2.17 -2.24
N PRO A 105 6.08 3.20 -2.92
CA PRO A 105 4.92 3.93 -2.44
C PRO A 105 3.64 3.10 -2.55
N LEU A 106 2.76 3.18 -1.54
CA LEU A 106 1.41 2.62 -1.61
C LEU A 106 0.55 3.49 -2.52
N ALA A 107 0.03 2.95 -3.61
CA ALA A 107 -0.66 3.68 -4.67
C ALA A 107 -2.10 3.18 -4.85
N ILE A 108 -2.95 3.43 -3.87
CA ILE A 108 -4.33 2.90 -3.79
C ILE A 108 -5.42 3.90 -4.18
N THR A 109 -5.06 5.13 -4.53
CA THR A 109 -5.99 6.14 -5.02
C THR A 109 -6.68 5.67 -6.30
N GLY A 110 -7.97 5.97 -6.45
CA GLY A 110 -8.73 5.71 -7.67
C GLY A 110 -9.01 4.24 -8.00
N GLN A 111 -8.76 3.30 -7.07
CA GLN A 111 -9.11 1.89 -7.30
C GLN A 111 -10.64 1.69 -7.43
N GLU A 112 -11.44 2.57 -6.85
CA GLU A 112 -12.91 2.52 -6.94
C GLU A 112 -13.40 2.69 -8.38
N SER A 113 -12.68 3.41 -9.24
CA SER A 113 -13.01 3.51 -10.67
C SER A 113 -12.83 2.18 -11.41
N ILE A 114 -11.83 1.38 -11.00
CA ILE A 114 -11.63 0.04 -11.54
C ILE A 114 -12.73 -0.90 -11.04
N TRP A 115 -13.00 -0.89 -9.72
CA TRP A 115 -14.09 -1.67 -9.14
C TRP A 115 -15.45 -1.33 -9.74
N TYR A 116 -15.72 -0.05 -9.99
CA TYR A 116 -16.95 0.37 -10.64
C TYR A 116 -17.15 -0.32 -12.00
N LYS A 117 -16.10 -0.38 -12.82
CA LYS A 117 -16.14 -1.04 -14.13
C LYS A 117 -16.34 -2.55 -13.97
N VAL A 118 -15.62 -3.18 -13.06
CA VAL A 118 -15.75 -4.63 -12.79
C VAL A 118 -17.16 -4.99 -12.33
N TRP A 119 -17.71 -4.25 -11.37
CA TRP A 119 -19.05 -4.54 -10.86
C TRP A 119 -20.15 -4.25 -11.90
N THR A 120 -19.96 -3.23 -12.75
CA THR A 120 -20.85 -2.98 -13.89
C THR A 120 -20.85 -4.16 -14.86
N GLU A 121 -19.69 -4.69 -15.22
CA GLU A 121 -19.57 -5.88 -16.09
C GLU A 121 -20.14 -7.15 -15.46
N MET A 122 -20.21 -7.21 -14.13
CA MET A 122 -20.80 -8.31 -13.38
C MET A 122 -22.31 -8.16 -13.18
N GLY A 123 -22.91 -7.05 -13.63
CA GLY A 123 -24.34 -6.86 -13.68
C GLY A 123 -24.95 -5.98 -12.58
N LEU A 124 -24.12 -5.38 -11.71
CA LEU A 124 -24.62 -4.42 -10.71
C LEU A 124 -24.97 -3.08 -11.38
N SER A 125 -26.00 -2.42 -10.86
CA SER A 125 -26.42 -1.08 -11.30
C SER A 125 -25.47 0.00 -10.78
N ASP A 126 -25.51 1.19 -11.40
CA ASP A 126 -24.77 2.37 -10.95
C ASP A 126 -25.05 2.72 -9.48
N GLU A 127 -26.31 2.65 -9.07
CA GLU A 127 -26.73 2.97 -7.71
C GLU A 127 -26.19 1.96 -6.70
N GLU A 128 -26.28 0.66 -6.96
CA GLU A 128 -25.74 -0.39 -6.09
C GLU A 128 -24.24 -0.24 -5.91
N ILE A 129 -23.48 -0.05 -6.99
CA ILE A 129 -22.02 0.06 -6.95
C ILE A 129 -21.60 1.29 -6.13
N ARG A 130 -22.19 2.45 -6.40
CA ARG A 130 -21.82 3.67 -5.69
C ARG A 130 -22.28 3.69 -4.23
N THR A 131 -23.36 2.96 -3.93
CA THR A 131 -23.85 2.78 -2.56
C THR A 131 -22.99 1.80 -1.78
N TYR A 132 -22.44 0.78 -2.42
CA TYR A 132 -21.51 -0.17 -1.80
C TYR A 132 -20.24 0.51 -1.28
N PHE A 133 -19.69 1.48 -1.99
CA PHE A 133 -18.53 2.24 -1.50
C PHE A 133 -18.91 3.12 -0.30
N THR A 134 -17.93 3.41 0.55
CA THR A 134 -18.08 4.42 1.59
C THR A 134 -17.88 5.83 1.02
N GLY A 135 -18.23 6.85 1.80
CA GLY A 135 -17.84 8.23 1.50
C GLY A 135 -16.31 8.41 1.48
N PRO A 136 -15.79 9.46 0.83
CA PRO A 136 -14.36 9.64 0.53
C PRO A 136 -13.42 9.50 1.72
N ALA A 137 -13.78 10.06 2.87
CA ALA A 137 -12.94 10.03 4.07
C ALA A 137 -12.84 8.63 4.72
N HIS A 138 -13.73 7.70 4.36
CA HIS A 138 -13.77 6.35 4.92
C HIS A 138 -13.34 5.26 3.94
N LEU A 139 -12.98 5.62 2.70
CA LEU A 139 -12.50 4.68 1.69
C LEU A 139 -11.33 3.79 2.15
N PRO A 140 -10.34 4.25 2.95
CA PRO A 140 -9.30 3.36 3.45
C PRO A 140 -9.82 2.14 4.19
N TRP A 141 -10.82 2.31 5.05
CA TRP A 141 -11.41 1.19 5.80
C TRP A 141 -12.31 0.30 4.95
N HIS A 142 -12.97 0.86 3.94
CA HIS A 142 -13.62 0.08 2.90
C HIS A 142 -12.61 -0.76 2.11
N ARG A 143 -11.49 -0.17 1.69
CA ARG A 143 -10.40 -0.86 0.97
C ARG A 143 -9.77 -1.99 1.79
N MET A 144 -9.76 -1.87 3.12
CA MET A 144 -9.33 -2.90 4.06
C MET A 144 -10.45 -3.91 4.41
N SER A 145 -11.59 -3.87 3.73
CA SER A 145 -12.75 -4.75 3.97
C SER A 145 -13.40 -4.61 5.35
N ASN A 146 -13.26 -3.47 6.01
CA ASN A 146 -13.76 -3.26 7.36
C ASN A 146 -15.22 -2.80 7.40
N VAL A 147 -15.62 -1.93 6.48
CA VAL A 147 -16.94 -1.26 6.49
C VAL A 147 -17.41 -0.96 5.07
N ASP A 148 -18.69 -1.20 4.80
CA ASP A 148 -19.37 -0.89 3.53
C ASP A 148 -20.50 0.10 3.75
N TYR A 149 -20.97 0.72 2.69
CA TYR A 149 -22.19 1.57 2.63
C TYR A 149 -22.16 2.85 3.51
N TRP A 150 -21.11 3.08 4.28
CA TRP A 150 -21.05 4.22 5.19
C TRP A 150 -20.90 5.55 4.47
N GLN A 151 -21.84 6.47 4.66
CA GLN A 151 -21.86 7.79 4.01
C GLN A 151 -21.88 7.72 2.48
N SER A 152 -22.43 6.66 1.92
CA SER A 152 -22.68 6.50 0.48
C SER A 152 -23.92 7.29 0.01
N PRO A 153 -24.17 7.43 -1.31
CA PRO A 153 -23.39 6.89 -2.42
C PRO A 153 -22.15 7.75 -2.75
N LEU A 154 -21.08 7.08 -3.19
CA LEU A 154 -19.89 7.78 -3.70
C LEU A 154 -20.22 8.52 -5.01
N PRO A 155 -19.90 9.82 -5.15
CA PRO A 155 -20.25 10.57 -6.36
C PRO A 155 -19.55 10.06 -7.62
N GLN A 156 -20.26 10.01 -8.75
CA GLN A 156 -19.67 9.59 -10.03
C GLN A 156 -18.50 10.47 -10.46
N SER A 157 -18.57 11.79 -10.20
CA SER A 157 -17.47 12.72 -10.45
C SER A 157 -16.21 12.35 -9.66
N TRP A 158 -16.36 11.87 -8.43
CA TRP A 158 -15.26 11.40 -7.61
C TRP A 158 -14.49 10.25 -8.28
N LEU A 159 -15.20 9.24 -8.77
CA LEU A 159 -14.59 8.09 -9.47
C LEU A 159 -13.74 8.55 -10.66
N ALA A 160 -14.28 9.44 -11.50
CA ALA A 160 -13.59 9.96 -12.67
C ALA A 160 -12.37 10.84 -12.32
N ASP A 161 -12.48 11.67 -11.30
CA ASP A 161 -11.41 12.57 -10.90
C ASP A 161 -10.28 11.83 -10.18
N GLN A 162 -10.61 10.82 -9.37
CA GLN A 162 -9.60 9.98 -8.72
C GLN A 162 -8.87 9.07 -9.71
N GLU A 163 -9.52 8.60 -10.79
CA GLU A 163 -8.82 7.88 -11.85
C GLU A 163 -7.78 8.77 -12.55
N LYS A 164 -8.15 10.01 -12.88
CA LYS A 164 -7.21 10.97 -13.47
C LYS A 164 -6.04 11.27 -12.54
N LEU A 165 -6.34 11.50 -11.26
CA LEU A 165 -5.34 11.79 -10.24
C LEU A 165 -4.37 10.62 -10.08
N GLN A 166 -4.86 9.38 -10.02
CA GLN A 166 -4.02 8.20 -9.88
C GLN A 166 -3.06 8.01 -11.08
N LYS A 167 -3.49 8.32 -12.30
CA LYS A 167 -2.62 8.29 -13.47
C LYS A 167 -1.43 9.24 -13.32
N LEU A 168 -1.66 10.46 -12.83
CA LEU A 168 -0.61 11.45 -12.58
C LEU A 168 0.35 11.00 -11.46
N ILE A 169 -0.21 10.44 -10.36
CA ILE A 169 0.58 9.87 -9.26
C ILE A 169 1.53 8.80 -9.78
N LEU A 170 1.01 7.80 -10.48
CA LEU A 170 1.79 6.67 -10.99
C LEU A 170 2.84 7.10 -12.01
N GLU A 171 2.51 8.06 -12.90
CA GLU A 171 3.46 8.62 -13.85
C GLU A 171 4.65 9.27 -13.11
N ARG A 172 4.37 10.09 -12.09
CA ARG A 172 5.41 10.79 -11.32
C ARG A 172 6.26 9.83 -10.50
N GLU A 173 5.65 8.86 -9.82
CA GLU A 173 6.36 7.85 -9.04
C GLU A 173 7.30 7.02 -9.92
N ARG A 174 6.81 6.54 -11.07
CA ARG A 174 7.64 5.81 -12.06
C ARG A 174 8.73 6.69 -12.68
N ALA A 175 8.49 7.99 -12.81
CA ALA A 175 9.51 8.94 -13.29
C ALA A 175 10.70 9.05 -12.34
N PHE A 176 10.55 8.71 -11.06
CA PHE A 176 11.63 8.60 -10.08
C PHE A 176 12.13 7.18 -9.87
N ASP A 177 11.85 6.24 -10.75
CA ASP A 177 12.21 4.81 -10.64
C ASP A 177 11.64 4.14 -9.37
N MET A 178 10.53 4.64 -8.84
CA MET A 178 9.78 3.97 -7.80
C MET A 178 8.95 2.81 -8.36
N THR A 179 8.64 1.85 -7.52
CA THR A 179 7.76 0.72 -7.80
C THR A 179 6.44 0.90 -7.03
N PRO A 180 5.45 1.61 -7.60
CA PRO A 180 4.15 1.78 -6.95
C PRO A 180 3.48 0.45 -6.63
N ILE A 181 2.93 0.35 -5.41
CA ILE A 181 2.20 -0.83 -4.95
C ILE A 181 0.71 -0.62 -5.23
N LEU A 182 0.21 -1.33 -6.22
CA LEU A 182 -1.20 -1.32 -6.59
C LEU A 182 -1.97 -2.38 -5.80
N PRO A 183 -3.29 -2.20 -5.56
CA PRO A 183 -4.09 -3.23 -4.92
C PRO A 183 -4.40 -4.39 -5.87
N ALA A 184 -4.78 -5.53 -5.28
CA ALA A 184 -5.48 -6.60 -5.99
C ALA A 184 -6.65 -7.11 -5.15
N PHE A 185 -7.45 -8.03 -5.70
CA PHE A 185 -8.64 -8.52 -5.04
C PHE A 185 -8.31 -9.42 -3.84
N ALA A 186 -8.81 -9.06 -2.67
CA ALA A 186 -8.63 -9.82 -1.43
C ALA A 186 -9.84 -10.68 -1.03
N GLY A 187 -10.93 -10.62 -1.80
CA GLY A 187 -12.17 -11.35 -1.50
C GLY A 187 -13.35 -10.46 -1.09
N HIS A 188 -13.16 -9.15 -0.94
CA HIS A 188 -14.19 -8.20 -0.54
C HIS A 188 -15.15 -7.91 -1.69
N VAL A 189 -16.45 -8.14 -1.49
CA VAL A 189 -17.50 -8.04 -2.52
C VAL A 189 -18.74 -7.31 -2.02
N PRO A 190 -19.52 -6.66 -2.91
CA PRO A 190 -20.83 -6.11 -2.55
C PRO A 190 -21.83 -7.20 -2.15
N ALA A 191 -22.72 -6.90 -1.21
CA ALA A 191 -23.75 -7.84 -0.75
C ALA A 191 -24.70 -8.24 -1.88
N GLU A 192 -24.98 -7.31 -2.79
CA GLU A 192 -25.88 -7.46 -3.94
C GLU A 192 -25.42 -8.57 -4.89
N LEU A 193 -24.14 -8.92 -4.85
CA LEU A 193 -23.59 -10.01 -5.66
C LEU A 193 -24.25 -11.36 -5.33
N LYS A 194 -24.78 -11.55 -4.11
CA LYS A 194 -25.53 -12.76 -3.72
C LYS A 194 -26.83 -12.94 -4.53
N GLU A 195 -27.45 -11.85 -4.93
CA GLU A 195 -28.70 -11.90 -5.72
C GLU A 195 -28.42 -12.27 -7.17
N LEU A 196 -27.30 -11.76 -7.72
CA LEU A 196 -26.90 -12.04 -9.10
C LEU A 196 -26.23 -13.42 -9.24
N TYR A 197 -25.56 -13.90 -8.21
CA TYR A 197 -24.84 -15.17 -8.18
C TYR A 197 -25.25 -15.98 -6.94
N PRO A 198 -26.49 -16.51 -6.87
CA PRO A 198 -27.03 -17.15 -5.67
C PRO A 198 -26.28 -18.41 -5.24
N GLU A 199 -25.54 -19.05 -6.16
CA GLU A 199 -24.71 -20.23 -5.88
C GLU A 199 -23.32 -19.84 -5.31
N ALA A 200 -22.93 -18.56 -5.40
CA ALA A 200 -21.63 -18.10 -4.91
C ALA A 200 -21.56 -18.15 -3.39
N LYS A 201 -20.45 -18.64 -2.89
CA LYS A 201 -20.21 -18.80 -1.46
C LYS A 201 -19.68 -17.49 -0.85
N ILE A 202 -20.60 -16.61 -0.45
CA ILE A 202 -20.30 -15.30 0.10
C ILE A 202 -20.69 -15.24 1.57
N TYR A 203 -19.71 -14.93 2.42
CA TYR A 203 -19.88 -14.75 3.86
C TYR A 203 -20.18 -13.29 4.22
N THR A 204 -20.97 -13.06 5.25
CA THR A 204 -21.07 -11.75 5.90
C THR A 204 -20.03 -11.72 7.03
N MET A 205 -19.15 -10.73 6.99
CA MET A 205 -18.01 -10.63 7.91
C MET A 205 -18.42 -10.16 9.30
N SER A 206 -17.51 -10.21 10.27
CA SER A 206 -17.76 -9.70 11.62
C SER A 206 -18.02 -8.18 11.61
N GLN A 207 -18.71 -7.70 12.61
CA GLN A 207 -18.95 -6.26 12.82
C GLN A 207 -17.62 -5.57 13.16
N TRP A 208 -17.38 -4.40 12.57
CA TRP A 208 -16.16 -3.63 12.78
C TRP A 208 -16.44 -2.30 13.47
N GLY A 209 -15.55 -1.89 14.38
CA GLY A 209 -15.47 -0.54 14.94
C GLY A 209 -16.73 0.01 15.60
N GLY A 210 -17.68 -0.85 15.98
CA GLY A 210 -18.98 -0.44 16.55
C GLY A 210 -20.00 0.09 15.54
N TYR A 211 -19.73 -0.06 14.23
CA TYR A 211 -20.73 0.23 13.20
C TYR A 211 -21.91 -0.75 13.24
N ASP A 212 -23.10 -0.30 12.84
CA ASP A 212 -24.29 -1.13 12.78
C ASP A 212 -24.14 -2.32 11.82
N GLU A 213 -24.90 -3.38 12.03
CA GLU A 213 -24.94 -4.62 11.24
C GLU A 213 -25.07 -4.38 9.73
N LYS A 214 -25.82 -3.36 9.31
CA LYS A 214 -26.02 -3.00 7.90
C LYS A 214 -24.76 -2.52 7.16
N TYR A 215 -23.70 -2.21 7.89
CA TYR A 215 -22.40 -1.75 7.34
C TYR A 215 -21.34 -2.85 7.30
N ARG A 216 -21.74 -4.09 7.64
CA ARG A 216 -20.82 -5.24 7.57
C ARG A 216 -20.42 -5.53 6.13
N SER A 217 -19.14 -5.79 5.96
CA SER A 217 -18.59 -6.21 4.69
C SER A 217 -18.91 -7.67 4.34
N HIS A 218 -18.69 -8.03 3.08
CA HIS A 218 -18.92 -9.38 2.58
C HIS A 218 -17.65 -9.91 1.92
N PHE A 219 -17.44 -11.21 2.04
CA PHE A 219 -16.25 -11.89 1.56
C PHE A 219 -16.64 -13.14 0.77
N ILE A 220 -16.15 -13.24 -0.47
CA ILE A 220 -16.33 -14.45 -1.28
C ILE A 220 -15.28 -15.49 -0.92
N ASP A 221 -15.70 -16.74 -0.76
CA ASP A 221 -14.78 -17.86 -0.54
C ASP A 221 -13.78 -17.95 -1.70
N PRO A 222 -12.46 -17.89 -1.44
CA PRO A 222 -11.47 -18.02 -2.50
C PRO A 222 -11.54 -19.34 -3.28
N MET A 223 -12.16 -20.36 -2.70
CA MET A 223 -12.41 -21.65 -3.38
C MET A 223 -13.57 -21.59 -4.37
N ASP A 224 -14.40 -20.54 -4.32
CA ASP A 224 -15.44 -20.31 -5.32
C ASP A 224 -14.81 -19.93 -6.67
N SER A 225 -15.37 -20.46 -7.76
CA SER A 225 -14.86 -20.15 -9.11
C SER A 225 -15.01 -18.68 -9.48
N LEU A 226 -16.03 -18.00 -8.94
CA LEU A 226 -16.27 -16.58 -9.15
C LEU A 226 -15.14 -15.70 -8.60
N TYR A 227 -14.45 -16.14 -7.52
CA TYR A 227 -13.29 -15.43 -6.98
C TYR A 227 -12.21 -15.16 -8.06
N SER A 228 -11.83 -16.21 -8.80
CA SER A 228 -10.81 -16.07 -9.86
C SER A 228 -11.29 -15.22 -11.05
N VAL A 229 -12.60 -15.25 -11.32
CA VAL A 229 -13.21 -14.38 -12.37
C VAL A 229 -13.10 -12.91 -11.96
N ILE A 230 -13.45 -12.58 -10.71
CA ILE A 230 -13.37 -11.20 -10.20
C ILE A 230 -11.90 -10.74 -10.19
N GLN A 231 -10.98 -11.55 -9.66
CA GLN A 231 -9.55 -11.21 -9.63
C GLN A 231 -9.02 -10.90 -11.03
N ARG A 232 -9.33 -11.75 -12.01
CA ARG A 232 -8.91 -11.56 -13.40
C ARG A 232 -9.44 -10.25 -13.97
N ARG A 233 -10.74 -10.00 -13.89
CA ARG A 233 -11.37 -8.76 -14.39
C ARG A 233 -10.74 -7.52 -13.75
N PHE A 234 -10.53 -7.55 -12.44
CA PHE A 234 -9.92 -6.43 -11.73
C PHE A 234 -8.49 -6.15 -12.21
N LEU A 235 -7.63 -7.16 -12.26
CA LEU A 235 -6.24 -7.00 -12.66
C LEU A 235 -6.10 -6.61 -14.14
N GLU A 236 -6.92 -7.18 -15.03
CA GLU A 236 -6.92 -6.82 -16.45
C GLU A 236 -7.33 -5.35 -16.65
N GLU A 237 -8.44 -4.91 -16.01
CA GLU A 237 -8.88 -3.51 -16.11
C GLU A 237 -7.89 -2.55 -15.43
N GLN A 238 -7.37 -2.90 -14.24
CA GLN A 238 -6.35 -2.10 -13.57
C GLN A 238 -5.09 -1.96 -14.42
N THR A 239 -4.61 -3.04 -15.01
CA THR A 239 -3.42 -3.02 -15.88
C THR A 239 -3.64 -2.17 -17.12
N LYS A 240 -4.82 -2.24 -17.72
CA LYS A 240 -5.20 -1.42 -18.87
C LYS A 240 -5.22 0.09 -18.53
N VAL A 241 -5.69 0.46 -17.33
CA VAL A 241 -5.87 1.87 -16.92
C VAL A 241 -4.62 2.45 -16.30
N TYR A 242 -3.92 1.69 -15.45
CA TYR A 242 -2.81 2.14 -14.60
C TYR A 242 -1.46 1.48 -14.91
N GLY A 243 -1.44 0.44 -15.73
CA GLY A 243 -0.26 -0.41 -15.91
C GLY A 243 -0.03 -1.31 -14.69
N THR A 244 1.13 -1.94 -14.65
CA THR A 244 1.55 -2.78 -13.52
C THR A 244 3.02 -2.58 -13.17
N ASN A 245 3.37 -2.84 -11.92
CA ASN A 245 4.74 -2.95 -11.42
C ASN A 245 4.98 -4.35 -10.80
N HIS A 246 4.06 -5.28 -11.03
CA HIS A 246 4.12 -6.68 -10.60
C HIS A 246 4.16 -6.90 -9.08
N ILE A 247 3.88 -5.89 -8.26
CA ILE A 247 3.75 -6.02 -6.81
C ILE A 247 2.38 -5.50 -6.41
N TYR A 248 1.59 -6.36 -5.75
CA TYR A 248 0.21 -6.07 -5.40
C TYR A 248 -0.01 -6.18 -3.90
N GLY A 249 -0.58 -5.11 -3.30
CA GLY A 249 -1.01 -5.10 -1.91
C GLY A 249 -2.34 -5.84 -1.76
N ILE A 250 -2.35 -6.89 -0.92
CA ILE A 250 -3.55 -7.70 -0.67
C ILE A 250 -3.57 -8.06 0.81
N ASP A 251 -4.62 -7.64 1.52
CA ASP A 251 -4.74 -7.81 2.98
C ASP A 251 -6.08 -8.46 3.33
N PRO A 252 -6.23 -9.81 3.17
CA PRO A 252 -7.43 -10.50 3.58
C PRO A 252 -7.55 -10.50 5.10
N PHE A 253 -8.78 -10.34 5.63
CA PHE A 253 -9.06 -10.41 7.08
C PHE A 253 -8.28 -9.39 7.93
N ASN A 254 -8.07 -8.18 7.43
CA ASN A 254 -7.23 -7.17 8.09
C ASN A 254 -7.69 -6.87 9.54
N GLU A 255 -8.94 -6.48 9.73
CA GLU A 255 -9.56 -6.24 11.05
C GLU A 255 -10.94 -6.89 11.19
N VAL A 256 -11.23 -7.85 10.34
CA VAL A 256 -12.44 -8.68 10.37
C VAL A 256 -12.08 -10.15 10.49
N ASP A 257 -12.96 -10.92 11.11
CA ASP A 257 -12.70 -12.34 11.34
C ASP A 257 -12.69 -13.16 10.06
N SER A 258 -11.76 -14.10 9.97
CA SER A 258 -11.84 -15.16 8.96
C SER A 258 -13.12 -15.97 9.15
N PRO A 259 -13.82 -16.37 8.09
CA PRO A 259 -14.99 -17.25 8.17
C PRO A 259 -14.70 -18.59 8.83
N ASN A 260 -13.44 -19.03 8.77
CA ASN A 260 -12.98 -20.28 9.36
C ASN A 260 -11.52 -20.15 9.81
N TRP A 261 -11.23 -20.58 11.03
CA TRP A 261 -9.88 -20.54 11.64
C TRP A 261 -9.11 -21.86 11.55
N ASN A 262 -9.59 -22.82 10.75
CA ASN A 262 -8.86 -24.04 10.47
C ASN A 262 -7.60 -23.74 9.63
N GLU A 263 -6.47 -24.35 9.97
CA GLU A 263 -5.18 -24.14 9.29
C GLU A 263 -5.23 -24.52 7.80
N GLU A 264 -5.95 -25.58 7.45
CA GLU A 264 -6.15 -26.00 6.06
C GLU A 264 -6.93 -24.92 5.27
N PHE A 265 -7.99 -24.37 5.86
CA PHE A 265 -8.74 -23.28 5.23
C PHE A 265 -7.86 -22.05 4.98
N LEU A 266 -7.10 -21.62 5.98
CA LEU A 266 -6.20 -20.48 5.86
C LEU A 266 -5.12 -20.69 4.81
N SER A 267 -4.55 -21.90 4.75
CA SER A 267 -3.60 -22.30 3.70
C SER A 267 -4.23 -22.25 2.30
N ASN A 268 -5.44 -22.79 2.16
CA ASN A 268 -6.16 -22.77 0.88
C ASN A 268 -6.52 -21.34 0.42
N VAL A 269 -6.92 -20.47 1.35
CA VAL A 269 -7.18 -19.04 1.07
C VAL A 269 -5.91 -18.39 0.49
N SER A 270 -4.79 -18.54 1.17
CA SER A 270 -3.53 -17.93 0.77
C SER A 270 -3.02 -18.48 -0.59
N ASP A 271 -3.04 -19.80 -0.76
CA ASP A 271 -2.68 -20.45 -2.03
C ASP A 271 -3.55 -19.96 -3.19
N LYS A 272 -4.87 -19.86 -2.97
CA LYS A 272 -5.82 -19.45 -4.02
C LYS A 272 -5.67 -17.98 -4.39
N ILE A 273 -5.49 -17.10 -3.40
CA ILE A 273 -5.19 -15.68 -3.66
C ILE A 273 -3.93 -15.59 -4.52
N TYR A 274 -2.85 -16.23 -4.11
CA TYR A 274 -1.59 -16.22 -4.85
C TYR A 274 -1.75 -16.75 -6.28
N LYS A 275 -2.37 -17.91 -6.46
CA LYS A 275 -2.58 -18.50 -7.79
C LYS A 275 -3.43 -17.61 -8.67
N SER A 276 -4.47 -16.98 -8.13
CA SER A 276 -5.36 -16.13 -8.91
C SER A 276 -4.67 -14.88 -9.47
N ILE A 277 -3.68 -14.32 -8.78
CA ILE A 277 -2.87 -13.22 -9.33
C ILE A 277 -1.83 -13.72 -10.33
N GLN A 278 -1.22 -14.89 -10.08
CA GLN A 278 -0.26 -15.51 -11.00
C GLN A 278 -0.87 -15.90 -12.34
N ASP A 279 -2.15 -16.28 -12.35
CA ASP A 279 -2.89 -16.64 -13.58
C ASP A 279 -3.04 -15.43 -14.52
N VAL A 280 -2.97 -14.21 -14.01
CA VAL A 280 -3.07 -12.95 -14.77
C VAL A 280 -1.70 -12.33 -14.99
N ASP A 281 -0.86 -12.31 -13.97
CA ASP A 281 0.47 -11.73 -14.00
C ASP A 281 1.50 -12.71 -13.42
N SER A 282 2.16 -13.46 -14.29
CA SER A 282 3.15 -14.48 -13.89
C SER A 282 4.37 -13.92 -13.15
N ALA A 283 4.64 -12.61 -13.28
CA ALA A 283 5.70 -11.93 -12.56
C ALA A 283 5.28 -11.42 -11.17
N ALA A 284 3.97 -11.49 -10.85
CA ALA A 284 3.43 -10.91 -9.63
C ALA A 284 4.12 -11.39 -8.36
N GLN A 285 4.23 -10.44 -7.43
CA GLN A 285 4.54 -10.67 -6.02
C GLN A 285 3.40 -10.09 -5.18
N TRP A 286 3.07 -10.76 -4.09
CA TRP A 286 2.08 -10.32 -3.12
C TRP A 286 2.77 -9.55 -2.00
N LEU A 287 2.32 -8.35 -1.70
CA LEU A 287 2.70 -7.58 -0.52
C LEU A 287 1.57 -7.65 0.50
N GLN A 288 1.88 -8.11 1.72
CA GLN A 288 0.91 -8.33 2.80
C GLN A 288 1.29 -7.56 4.05
N MET A 289 0.37 -6.78 4.63
CA MET A 289 0.53 -6.23 5.98
C MET A 289 0.41 -7.34 7.03
N THR A 290 1.20 -7.25 8.09
CA THR A 290 1.11 -8.19 9.23
C THR A 290 0.22 -7.68 10.35
N TRP A 291 -0.46 -6.54 10.17
CA TRP A 291 -1.38 -5.95 11.14
C TRP A 291 -2.42 -6.93 11.67
N MET A 292 -2.97 -7.77 10.81
CA MET A 292 -3.94 -8.80 11.19
C MET A 292 -3.39 -9.77 12.25
N PHE A 293 -2.10 -10.10 12.20
CA PHE A 293 -1.47 -11.00 13.19
C PHE A 293 -1.32 -10.34 14.56
N TYR A 294 -1.19 -9.01 14.60
CA TYR A 294 -1.19 -8.23 15.83
C TYR A 294 -2.61 -7.98 16.34
N HIS A 295 -3.50 -7.50 15.48
CA HIS A 295 -4.87 -7.09 15.84
C HIS A 295 -5.69 -8.23 16.44
N ALA A 296 -5.60 -9.42 15.87
CA ALA A 296 -6.31 -10.62 16.32
C ALA A 296 -5.33 -11.75 16.73
N LYS A 297 -4.31 -11.41 17.52
CA LYS A 297 -3.24 -12.34 17.92
C LYS A 297 -3.72 -13.60 18.64
N GLU A 298 -4.85 -13.53 19.34
CA GLU A 298 -5.46 -14.70 20.00
C GLU A 298 -6.07 -15.71 18.99
N LYS A 299 -6.41 -15.25 17.80
CA LYS A 299 -6.92 -16.06 16.69
C LYS A 299 -5.80 -16.48 15.73
N TRP A 300 -4.88 -15.56 15.43
CA TRP A 300 -3.70 -15.81 14.61
C TRP A 300 -2.57 -16.47 15.41
N THR A 301 -2.76 -17.73 15.80
CA THR A 301 -1.72 -18.52 16.45
C THR A 301 -0.55 -18.83 15.51
N GLN A 302 0.63 -19.12 16.04
CA GLN A 302 1.81 -19.45 15.22
C GLN A 302 1.55 -20.56 14.17
N PRO A 303 0.86 -21.69 14.48
CA PRO A 303 0.53 -22.69 13.47
C PRO A 303 -0.33 -22.13 12.33
N ARG A 304 -1.31 -21.30 12.64
CA ARG A 304 -2.19 -20.64 11.64
C ARG A 304 -1.44 -19.67 10.75
N ILE A 305 -0.60 -18.80 11.34
CA ILE A 305 0.28 -17.91 10.59
C ILE A 305 1.20 -18.72 9.67
N LYS A 306 1.85 -19.76 10.19
CA LYS A 306 2.73 -20.62 9.42
C LYS A 306 2.01 -21.31 8.25
N SER A 307 0.81 -21.83 8.50
CA SER A 307 -0.01 -22.45 7.45
C SER A 307 -0.41 -21.47 6.36
N PHE A 308 -0.84 -20.27 6.74
CA PHE A 308 -1.20 -19.18 5.81
C PHE A 308 0.00 -18.75 4.96
N LEU A 309 1.15 -18.47 5.58
CA LEU A 309 2.33 -17.96 4.88
C LEU A 309 3.00 -19.02 3.98
N ASN A 310 3.07 -20.28 4.43
CA ASN A 310 3.78 -21.33 3.69
C ASN A 310 3.06 -21.80 2.42
N ALA A 311 1.80 -21.47 2.24
CA ALA A 311 1.05 -21.77 1.02
C ALA A 311 1.53 -20.97 -0.21
N VAL A 312 2.24 -19.88 0.01
CA VAL A 312 2.81 -19.03 -1.07
C VAL A 312 4.30 -19.31 -1.21
N PRO A 313 4.91 -19.38 -2.41
CA PRO A 313 6.36 -19.51 -2.57
C PRO A 313 7.13 -18.37 -1.87
N GLN A 314 8.33 -18.68 -1.38
CA GLN A 314 9.10 -17.76 -0.52
C GLN A 314 9.40 -16.41 -1.15
N ASP A 315 9.76 -16.38 -2.42
CA ASP A 315 10.11 -15.19 -3.19
C ASP A 315 8.90 -14.43 -3.76
N LYS A 316 7.69 -14.94 -3.52
CA LYS A 316 6.44 -14.40 -4.07
C LYS A 316 5.57 -13.66 -3.06
N LEU A 317 5.95 -13.66 -1.79
CA LEU A 317 5.25 -12.96 -0.71
C LEU A 317 6.26 -12.08 0.04
N ILE A 318 5.98 -10.79 0.09
CA ILE A 318 6.72 -9.79 0.88
C ILE A 318 5.83 -9.35 2.03
N LEU A 319 6.33 -9.39 3.25
CA LEU A 319 5.57 -8.96 4.42
C LEU A 319 6.00 -7.56 4.85
N LEU A 320 5.02 -6.75 5.25
CA LEU A 320 5.27 -5.53 5.98
C LEU A 320 5.11 -5.84 7.46
N ASP A 321 6.21 -5.89 8.23
CA ASP A 321 6.12 -5.97 9.70
C ASP A 321 5.66 -4.60 10.22
N TYR A 322 4.34 -4.45 10.32
CA TYR A 322 3.66 -3.17 10.13
C TYR A 322 3.72 -2.25 11.35
N TYR A 323 4.08 -2.77 12.52
CA TYR A 323 4.01 -2.02 13.79
C TYR A 323 5.26 -2.19 14.65
N CYS A 324 6.43 -2.18 14.04
CA CYS A 324 7.70 -2.49 14.69
C CYS A 324 8.17 -1.46 15.72
N ASP A 325 7.61 -0.25 15.69
CA ASP A 325 7.83 0.77 16.72
C ASP A 325 7.14 0.44 18.06
N TYR A 326 6.26 -0.56 18.07
CA TYR A 326 5.58 -1.04 19.27
C TYR A 326 5.77 -2.55 19.50
N THR A 327 5.62 -3.36 18.45
CA THR A 327 5.78 -4.81 18.53
C THR A 327 6.36 -5.37 17.24
N GLU A 328 7.33 -6.26 17.36
CA GLU A 328 8.03 -6.88 16.23
C GLU A 328 7.54 -8.31 16.06
N ILE A 329 6.54 -8.53 15.20
CA ILE A 329 5.92 -9.85 14.97
C ILE A 329 6.92 -10.84 14.37
N TRP A 330 7.93 -10.35 13.63
CA TRP A 330 8.98 -11.20 13.07
C TRP A 330 9.74 -12.00 14.13
N ARG A 331 9.85 -11.51 15.37
CA ARG A 331 10.50 -12.22 16.48
C ARG A 331 9.67 -13.41 16.94
N ASP A 332 8.34 -13.26 16.98
CA ASP A 332 7.41 -14.29 17.46
C ASP A 332 7.10 -15.35 16.40
N THR A 333 7.50 -15.12 15.15
CA THR A 333 7.18 -15.97 13.99
C THR A 333 8.42 -16.58 13.32
N GLU A 334 9.53 -16.74 14.03
CA GLU A 334 10.78 -17.29 13.47
C GLU A 334 11.17 -16.57 12.16
N GLN A 335 11.15 -15.22 12.17
CA GLN A 335 11.38 -14.37 10.99
C GLN A 335 10.41 -14.72 9.84
N TYR A 336 9.11 -14.82 10.16
CA TYR A 336 8.06 -15.19 9.23
C TYR A 336 8.34 -16.48 8.47
N TYR A 337 8.99 -17.45 9.15
CA TYR A 337 9.35 -18.74 8.57
C TYR A 337 10.18 -18.63 7.28
N GLY A 338 11.03 -17.59 7.18
CA GLY A 338 11.92 -17.31 6.06
C GLY A 338 11.31 -16.47 4.94
N LYS A 339 10.09 -15.96 5.07
CA LYS A 339 9.55 -14.99 4.11
C LYS A 339 10.31 -13.66 4.17
N PRO A 340 10.58 -12.99 3.03
CA PRO A 340 11.12 -11.64 3.04
C PRO A 340 10.14 -10.67 3.71
N TYR A 341 10.67 -9.79 4.54
CA TYR A 341 9.85 -8.75 5.21
C TYR A 341 10.55 -7.40 5.24
N ILE A 342 9.75 -6.36 5.39
CA ILE A 342 10.18 -4.98 5.57
C ILE A 342 9.80 -4.56 6.97
N TRP A 343 10.79 -4.13 7.76
CA TRP A 343 10.57 -3.51 9.07
C TRP A 343 9.87 -2.16 8.87
N CYS A 344 8.70 -1.95 9.46
CA CYS A 344 7.91 -0.75 9.27
C CYS A 344 7.68 -0.01 10.59
N TYR A 345 7.89 1.29 10.54
CA TYR A 345 7.49 2.23 11.58
C TYR A 345 6.09 2.75 11.27
N LEU A 346 5.10 2.45 12.11
CA LEU A 346 3.71 2.91 11.92
C LEU A 346 3.49 4.30 12.52
N GLY A 347 4.09 4.58 13.66
CA GLY A 347 4.03 5.86 14.33
C GLY A 347 2.63 6.23 14.81
N ASN A 348 2.08 7.29 14.25
CA ASN A 348 0.81 7.88 14.68
C ASN A 348 -0.39 7.54 13.76
N PHE A 349 -0.33 6.48 12.99
CA PHE A 349 -1.38 6.05 12.05
C PHE A 349 -1.75 7.08 10.97
N GLY A 350 -0.98 8.16 10.83
CA GLY A 350 -1.26 9.27 9.91
C GLY A 350 -2.35 10.24 10.34
N GLY A 351 -2.95 10.04 11.51
CA GLY A 351 -4.05 10.86 12.03
C GLY A 351 -3.80 11.57 13.36
N ASN A 352 -2.77 11.16 14.09
CA ASN A 352 -2.41 11.76 15.37
C ASN A 352 -1.50 12.98 15.21
N THR A 353 -1.47 13.84 16.22
CA THR A 353 -0.68 15.09 16.22
C THR A 353 0.56 15.03 17.11
N PHE A 354 0.92 13.88 17.64
CA PHE A 354 2.10 13.69 18.48
C PHE A 354 3.20 12.91 17.73
N LEU A 355 4.43 13.10 18.15
CA LEU A 355 5.55 12.30 17.70
C LEU A 355 5.57 10.98 18.48
N ALA A 356 5.52 9.87 17.79
CA ALA A 356 5.58 8.53 18.37
C ALA A 356 6.92 7.85 18.04
N GLY A 357 7.25 6.81 18.81
CA GLY A 357 8.44 5.98 18.63
C GLY A 357 9.70 6.49 19.34
N ASP A 358 10.69 5.61 19.44
CA ASP A 358 12.02 5.92 19.97
C ASP A 358 13.04 5.95 18.83
N LEU A 359 13.75 7.09 18.68
CA LEU A 359 14.76 7.25 17.64
C LEU A 359 15.92 6.25 17.78
N ASN A 360 16.24 5.84 19.02
CA ASN A 360 17.27 4.82 19.22
C ASN A 360 16.85 3.47 18.65
N ASP A 361 15.56 3.11 18.76
CA ASP A 361 15.04 1.89 18.16
C ASP A 361 15.11 1.90 16.64
N VAL A 362 14.84 3.04 16.02
CA VAL A 362 14.89 3.20 14.56
C VAL A 362 16.33 3.20 14.03
N ASP A 363 17.30 3.78 14.78
CA ASP A 363 18.67 3.90 14.33
C ASP A 363 19.47 2.59 14.45
N PHE A 364 19.10 1.69 15.38
CA PHE A 364 19.78 0.42 15.63
C PHE A 364 19.18 -0.79 14.89
N LYS A 365 18.06 -0.66 14.25
CA LYS A 365 17.34 -1.73 13.53
C LYS A 365 17.34 -1.52 12.03
#